data_2c28f2fd9355553606845406ed53ee5c
#
_entry.id   2c28f2fd9355553606845406ed53ee5c
#
_cell.length_a   1.000
_cell.length_b   1.000
_cell.length_c   1.000
_cell.angle_alpha   90.00
_cell.angle_beta   90.00
_cell.angle_gamma   90.00
#
_symmetry.space_group_name_H-M   'P 1'
#
loop_
_entity.id
_entity.type
_entity.pdbx_description
1 polymer ?
#
loop_
_entity_poly.entity_id
_entity_poly.type
_entity_poly.pdbx_seq_one_letter_code
_entity_poly.pdbx_strand_id
1 'polypeptide(L)'
;AASDVYKRQVYLCALLLSLLWLLAGGITGVALQHADFVVRNPIYETLIRCDWPLAEADGRHFIYYLAFWLPPALICKCFSWSDVFIVNYVLTAWIELGLALALTVLWGKFRMATLLFLVLLIFQGPLDGVVRWSVHLFNPQGQTAHELYLTVLAFFGGVAPTMQLHYTFHHTTLLWLFLAMAVAWDIPPRHQLFLASLCLLASPIGSLGLLVFIAVRALVRRIPARQYFSSWTVLAGGALVLLAGI
;
A
#
# COMPACT_ATOMS: atom_id res chain seq x y z
N ALA A 1 0.84 -21.07 -28.71
CA ALA A 1 1.20 -19.77 -29.32
C ALA A 1 0.10 -18.70 -29.16
N ALA A 2 -1.09 -18.83 -29.80
CA ALA A 2 -2.15 -17.80 -29.70
C ALA A 2 -2.66 -17.58 -28.26
N SER A 3 -2.85 -18.66 -27.50
CA SER A 3 -3.24 -18.60 -26.07
C SER A 3 -2.25 -17.83 -25.19
N ASP A 4 -0.96 -17.87 -25.50
CA ASP A 4 0.06 -17.19 -24.69
C ASP A 4 0.17 -15.71 -25.03
N VAL A 5 -0.06 -15.33 -26.28
CA VAL A 5 -0.18 -13.93 -26.71
C VAL A 5 -1.36 -13.27 -26.01
N TYR A 6 -2.53 -13.92 -26.02
CA TYR A 6 -3.71 -13.44 -25.32
C TYR A 6 -3.48 -13.25 -23.82
N LYS A 7 -2.85 -14.20 -23.15
CA LYS A 7 -2.51 -14.08 -21.71
C LYS A 7 -1.61 -12.89 -21.42
N ARG A 8 -0.61 -12.63 -22.29
CA ARG A 8 0.28 -11.46 -22.15
C ARG A 8 -0.48 -10.17 -22.34
N GLN A 9 -1.37 -10.09 -23.33
CA GLN A 9 -2.20 -8.90 -23.55
C GLN A 9 -3.08 -8.58 -22.35
N VAL A 10 -3.78 -9.57 -21.78
CA VAL A 10 -4.62 -9.38 -20.59
C VAL A 10 -3.79 -8.95 -19.38
N TYR A 11 -2.60 -9.49 -19.20
CA TYR A 11 -1.68 -9.07 -18.16
C TYR A 11 -1.22 -7.62 -18.32
N LEU A 12 -0.86 -7.21 -19.53
CA LEU A 12 -0.52 -5.83 -19.84
C LEU A 12 -1.71 -4.88 -19.63
N CYS A 13 -2.92 -5.31 -19.98
CA CYS A 13 -4.14 -4.55 -19.65
C CYS A 13 -4.32 -4.37 -18.13
N ALA A 14 -4.02 -5.39 -17.33
CA ALA A 14 -4.09 -5.28 -15.86
C ALA A 14 -3.08 -4.27 -15.33
N LEU A 15 -1.84 -4.28 -15.82
CA LEU A 15 -0.82 -3.28 -15.46
C LEU A 15 -1.20 -1.87 -15.91
N LEU A 16 -1.72 -1.71 -17.12
CA LEU A 16 -2.19 -0.41 -17.59
C LEU A 16 -3.37 0.10 -16.76
N LEU A 17 -4.29 -0.79 -16.38
CA LEU A 17 -5.43 -0.45 -15.55
C LEU A 17 -4.99 -0.02 -14.13
N SER A 18 -3.98 -0.68 -13.53
CA SER A 18 -3.43 -0.27 -12.23
C SER A 18 -2.77 1.12 -12.31
N LEU A 19 -2.02 1.38 -13.37
CA LEU A 19 -1.40 2.68 -13.59
C LEU A 19 -2.44 3.80 -13.76
N LEU A 20 -3.47 3.57 -14.59
CA LEU A 20 -4.56 4.53 -14.77
C LEU A 20 -5.31 4.78 -13.45
N TRP A 21 -5.49 3.75 -12.64
CA TRP A 21 -6.09 3.87 -11.32
C TRP A 21 -5.26 4.76 -10.39
N LEU A 22 -3.92 4.61 -10.36
CA LEU A 22 -3.02 5.48 -9.59
C LEU A 22 -3.04 6.93 -10.08
N LEU A 23 -2.99 7.13 -11.41
CA LEU A 23 -3.02 8.47 -12.00
C LEU A 23 -4.33 9.21 -11.66
N ALA A 24 -5.45 8.50 -11.67
CA ALA A 24 -6.75 9.05 -11.28
C ALA A 24 -6.82 9.40 -9.78
N GLY A 25 -5.97 8.82 -8.95
CA GLY A 25 -5.92 9.05 -7.50
C GLY A 25 -5.26 10.33 -7.04
N GLY A 26 -4.75 11.14 -7.96
CA GLY A 26 -4.16 12.44 -7.65
C GLY A 26 -2.75 12.42 -7.08
N ILE A 27 -2.10 11.25 -6.95
CA ILE A 27 -0.73 11.13 -6.38
C ILE A 27 0.27 11.97 -7.18
N THR A 28 0.13 12.02 -8.50
CA THR A 28 0.96 12.83 -9.40
C THR A 28 0.70 14.34 -9.31
N GLY A 29 -0.40 14.76 -8.69
CA GLY A 29 -0.87 16.13 -8.74
C GLY A 29 -1.62 16.52 -10.02
N VAL A 30 -1.78 15.61 -10.98
CA VAL A 30 -2.57 15.84 -12.21
C VAL A 30 -4.07 15.82 -11.91
N ALA A 31 -4.52 14.94 -11.02
CA ALA A 31 -5.86 14.93 -10.48
C ALA A 31 -5.88 15.61 -9.09
N LEU A 32 -7.10 15.90 -8.61
CA LEU A 32 -7.28 16.55 -7.29
C LEU A 32 -6.69 15.69 -6.18
N GLN A 33 -5.74 16.24 -5.42
CA GLN A 33 -5.14 15.60 -4.27
C GLN A 33 -6.05 15.71 -3.04
N HIS A 34 -6.11 14.65 -2.25
CA HIS A 34 -6.80 14.67 -0.96
C HIS A 34 -6.05 15.55 0.06
N ALA A 35 -6.76 16.03 1.09
CA ALA A 35 -6.21 16.88 2.15
C ALA A 35 -4.97 16.29 2.85
N ASP A 36 -4.84 14.98 2.93
CA ASP A 36 -3.67 14.32 3.53
C ASP A 36 -2.35 14.62 2.81
N PHE A 37 -2.40 14.98 1.52
CA PHE A 37 -1.21 15.36 0.77
C PHE A 37 -0.58 16.67 1.25
N VAL A 38 -1.34 17.52 1.95
CA VAL A 38 -0.81 18.71 2.62
C VAL A 38 0.30 18.37 3.63
N VAL A 39 0.21 17.19 4.26
CA VAL A 39 1.24 16.69 5.19
C VAL A 39 2.27 15.83 4.48
N ARG A 40 1.84 14.99 3.54
CA ARG A 40 2.72 14.00 2.90
C ARG A 40 3.70 14.60 1.91
N ASN A 41 3.26 15.55 1.09
CA ASN A 41 4.14 16.20 0.13
C ASN A 41 5.34 16.90 0.81
N PRO A 42 5.15 17.70 1.88
CA PRO A 42 6.27 18.26 2.63
C PRO A 42 7.23 17.22 3.21
N ILE A 43 6.73 16.09 3.74
CA ILE A 43 7.58 15.00 4.25
C ILE A 43 8.46 14.46 3.11
N TYR A 44 7.87 14.15 1.96
CA TYR A 44 8.59 13.62 0.81
C TYR A 44 9.61 14.62 0.25
N GLU A 45 9.22 15.89 0.14
CA GLU A 45 10.10 16.98 -0.28
C GLU A 45 11.28 17.17 0.69
N THR A 46 11.05 17.11 2.00
CA THR A 46 12.09 17.19 3.02
C THR A 46 13.08 16.03 2.88
N LEU A 47 12.60 14.80 2.65
CA LEU A 47 13.46 13.66 2.40
C LEU A 47 14.35 13.83 1.15
N ILE A 48 13.87 14.54 0.13
CA ILE A 48 14.64 14.81 -1.08
C ILE A 48 15.69 15.91 -0.84
N ARG A 49 15.35 16.94 -0.08
CA ARG A 49 16.20 18.15 0.07
C ARG A 49 17.21 18.07 1.22
N CYS A 50 16.84 17.40 2.33
CA CYS A 50 17.65 17.37 3.54
C CYS A 50 18.52 16.11 3.62
N ASP A 51 19.59 16.18 4.42
CA ASP A 51 20.42 15.03 4.72
C ASP A 51 19.71 14.06 5.67
N TRP A 52 20.06 12.80 5.59
CA TRP A 52 19.51 11.76 6.46
C TRP A 52 20.52 11.37 7.55
N PRO A 53 20.06 11.07 8.79
CA PRO A 53 18.69 11.08 9.29
C PRO A 53 18.12 12.50 9.44
N LEU A 54 16.78 12.62 9.26
CA LEU A 54 16.10 13.91 9.45
C LEU A 54 16.12 14.28 10.94
N ALA A 55 16.59 15.48 11.25
CA ALA A 55 16.57 16.05 12.59
C ALA A 55 15.89 17.42 12.57
N GLU A 56 15.15 17.75 13.62
CA GLU A 56 14.64 19.08 13.84
C GLU A 56 15.77 20.01 14.34
N ALA A 57 15.55 21.33 14.29
CA ALA A 57 16.53 22.32 14.70
C ALA A 57 16.95 22.19 16.19
N ASP A 58 16.11 21.58 17.02
CA ASP A 58 16.39 21.30 18.44
C ASP A 58 17.09 19.94 18.68
N GLY A 59 17.49 19.25 17.61
CA GLY A 59 18.20 17.96 17.67
C GLY A 59 17.28 16.74 17.85
N ARG A 60 15.95 16.91 17.89
CA ARG A 60 15.03 15.78 17.89
C ARG A 60 14.98 15.13 16.52
N HIS A 61 14.97 13.80 16.47
CA HIS A 61 14.81 13.06 15.24
C HIS A 61 13.33 13.01 14.82
N PHE A 62 13.11 13.16 13.52
CA PHE A 62 11.76 13.04 12.96
C PHE A 62 11.30 11.59 12.97
N ILE A 63 10.34 11.28 13.85
CA ILE A 63 9.82 9.92 14.01
C ILE A 63 8.59 9.74 13.11
N TYR A 64 8.79 9.05 12.01
CA TYR A 64 7.72 8.65 11.08
C TYR A 64 8.13 7.37 10.35
N TYR A 65 7.19 6.61 9.81
CA TYR A 65 7.48 5.39 9.03
C TYR A 65 7.98 5.74 7.62
N LEU A 66 9.19 6.27 7.56
CA LEU A 66 9.77 6.85 6.35
C LEU A 66 10.25 5.80 5.34
N ALA A 67 10.42 4.53 5.74
CA ALA A 67 11.07 3.51 4.90
C ALA A 67 10.43 3.34 3.52
N PHE A 68 9.11 3.55 3.40
CA PHE A 68 8.43 3.51 2.11
C PHE A 68 8.86 4.64 1.17
N TRP A 69 9.17 5.82 1.73
CA TRP A 69 9.50 7.04 1.00
C TRP A 69 10.98 7.14 0.64
N LEU A 70 11.85 6.43 1.39
CA LEU A 70 13.29 6.52 1.19
C LEU A 70 13.77 6.12 -0.22
N PRO A 71 13.30 5.00 -0.83
CA PRO A 71 13.77 4.62 -2.16
C PRO A 71 13.43 5.65 -3.25
N PRO A 72 12.18 6.14 -3.41
CA PRO A 72 11.89 7.16 -4.40
C PRO A 72 12.57 8.51 -4.09
N ALA A 73 12.72 8.89 -2.80
CA ALA A 73 13.47 10.08 -2.43
C ALA A 73 14.95 9.96 -2.78
N LEU A 74 15.58 8.80 -2.56
CA LEU A 74 16.96 8.53 -2.95
C LEU A 74 17.15 8.67 -4.45
N ILE A 75 16.24 8.14 -5.26
CA ILE A 75 16.28 8.30 -6.71
C ILE A 75 16.29 9.79 -7.07
N CYS A 76 15.36 10.57 -6.51
CA CYS A 76 15.30 12.01 -6.75
C CYS A 76 16.58 12.73 -6.33
N LYS A 77 17.17 12.38 -5.17
CA LYS A 77 18.47 12.94 -4.72
C LYS A 77 19.60 12.61 -5.68
N CYS A 78 19.72 11.36 -6.12
CA CYS A 78 20.79 10.92 -7.03
C CYS A 78 20.78 11.66 -8.37
N PHE A 79 19.59 12.03 -8.85
CA PHE A 79 19.42 12.77 -10.10
C PHE A 79 19.22 14.27 -9.91
N SER A 80 19.29 14.76 -8.66
CA SER A 80 19.04 16.18 -8.32
C SER A 80 17.67 16.69 -8.79
N TRP A 81 16.67 15.81 -8.82
CA TRP A 81 15.31 16.17 -9.19
C TRP A 81 14.58 16.81 -8.01
N SER A 82 14.10 18.03 -8.21
CA SER A 82 13.36 18.80 -7.20
C SER A 82 12.05 19.40 -7.73
N ASP A 83 11.78 19.24 -9.02
CA ASP A 83 10.52 19.64 -9.62
C ASP A 83 9.36 18.79 -9.08
N VAL A 84 8.30 19.44 -8.62
CA VAL A 84 7.15 18.79 -7.94
C VAL A 84 6.49 17.72 -8.82
N PHE A 85 6.37 17.98 -10.13
CA PHE A 85 5.78 16.99 -11.03
C PHE A 85 6.69 15.76 -11.17
N ILE A 86 7.98 15.98 -11.40
CA ILE A 86 8.95 14.90 -11.58
C ILE A 86 8.98 14.01 -10.32
N VAL A 87 9.09 14.61 -9.14
CA VAL A 87 9.19 13.84 -7.88
C VAL A 87 7.89 13.06 -7.60
N ASN A 88 6.73 13.62 -7.93
CA ASN A 88 5.46 12.91 -7.78
C ASN A 88 5.31 11.77 -8.79
N TYR A 89 5.83 11.91 -10.02
CA TYR A 89 5.88 10.81 -10.98
C TYR A 89 6.81 9.68 -10.52
N VAL A 90 7.97 10.02 -9.92
CA VAL A 90 8.88 9.01 -9.32
C VAL A 90 8.18 8.25 -8.19
N LEU A 91 7.46 8.96 -7.32
CA LEU A 91 6.66 8.32 -6.26
C LEU A 91 5.57 7.42 -6.85
N THR A 92 4.86 7.89 -7.86
CA THR A 92 3.82 7.10 -8.54
C THR A 92 4.40 5.85 -9.19
N ALA A 93 5.55 5.96 -9.85
CA ALA A 93 6.26 4.82 -10.44
C ALA A 93 6.71 3.81 -9.37
N TRP A 94 7.11 4.28 -8.18
CA TRP A 94 7.45 3.43 -7.04
C TRP A 94 6.23 2.65 -6.52
N ILE A 95 5.08 3.30 -6.40
CA ILE A 95 3.82 2.67 -5.99
C ILE A 95 3.38 1.66 -7.06
N GLU A 96 3.42 2.04 -8.34
CA GLU A 96 3.07 1.15 -9.45
C GLU A 96 3.99 -0.07 -9.50
N LEU A 97 5.28 0.07 -9.23
CA LEU A 97 6.19 -1.06 -9.13
C LEU A 97 5.71 -2.06 -8.06
N GLY A 98 5.31 -1.59 -6.88
CA GLY A 98 4.77 -2.45 -5.82
C GLY A 98 3.48 -3.16 -6.24
N LEU A 99 2.55 -2.45 -6.89
CA LEU A 99 1.31 -3.03 -7.41
C LEU A 99 1.59 -4.01 -8.55
N ALA A 100 2.46 -3.65 -9.49
CA ALA A 100 2.84 -4.51 -10.61
C ALA A 100 3.47 -5.83 -10.11
N LEU A 101 4.31 -5.76 -9.08
CA LEU A 101 4.88 -6.95 -8.45
C LEU A 101 3.78 -7.80 -7.79
N ALA A 102 2.85 -7.19 -7.04
CA ALA A 102 1.73 -7.91 -6.43
C ALA A 102 0.85 -8.58 -7.50
N LEU A 103 0.50 -7.85 -8.56
CA LEU A 103 -0.28 -8.39 -9.69
C LEU A 103 0.47 -9.51 -10.41
N THR A 104 1.79 -9.38 -10.60
CA THR A 104 2.63 -10.42 -11.22
C THR A 104 2.60 -11.72 -10.41
N VAL A 105 2.75 -11.59 -9.08
CA VAL A 105 2.70 -12.72 -8.15
C VAL A 105 1.33 -13.42 -8.21
N LEU A 106 0.24 -12.65 -8.15
CA LEU A 106 -1.12 -13.19 -8.25
C LEU A 106 -1.40 -13.79 -9.63
N TRP A 107 -0.95 -13.14 -10.70
CA TRP A 107 -1.12 -13.62 -12.06
C TRP A 107 -0.44 -14.98 -12.29
N GLY A 108 0.72 -15.18 -11.70
CA GLY A 108 1.44 -16.46 -11.78
C GLY A 108 0.59 -17.66 -11.31
N LYS A 109 -0.28 -17.45 -10.30
CA LYS A 109 -1.14 -18.50 -9.73
C LYS A 109 -2.58 -18.45 -10.23
N PHE A 110 -3.20 -17.28 -10.28
CA PHE A 110 -4.65 -17.13 -10.48
C PHE A 110 -5.04 -16.65 -11.88
N ARG A 111 -4.08 -16.14 -12.68
CA ARG A 111 -4.30 -15.71 -14.07
C ARG A 111 -5.50 -14.77 -14.22
N MET A 112 -6.53 -15.20 -14.97
CA MET A 112 -7.71 -14.37 -15.24
C MET A 112 -8.46 -13.89 -13.97
N ALA A 113 -8.43 -14.67 -12.89
CA ALA A 113 -9.01 -14.23 -11.62
C ALA A 113 -8.28 -13.01 -11.03
N THR A 114 -6.99 -12.80 -11.35
CA THR A 114 -6.25 -11.60 -10.94
C THR A 114 -6.82 -10.33 -11.58
N LEU A 115 -7.17 -10.36 -12.86
CA LEU A 115 -7.81 -9.23 -13.53
C LEU A 115 -9.19 -8.93 -12.91
N LEU A 116 -10.01 -9.97 -12.72
CA LEU A 116 -11.31 -9.82 -12.06
C LEU A 116 -11.16 -9.23 -10.66
N PHE A 117 -10.18 -9.71 -9.89
CA PHE A 117 -9.89 -9.21 -8.55
C PHE A 117 -9.48 -7.73 -8.59
N LEU A 118 -8.58 -7.33 -9.52
CA LEU A 118 -8.20 -5.93 -9.71
C LEU A 118 -9.41 -5.04 -10.04
N VAL A 119 -10.24 -5.48 -10.98
CA VAL A 119 -11.47 -4.76 -11.34
C VAL A 119 -12.38 -4.60 -10.13
N LEU A 120 -12.60 -5.66 -9.35
CA LEU A 120 -13.40 -5.60 -8.13
C LEU A 120 -12.81 -4.62 -7.09
N LEU A 121 -11.48 -4.61 -6.90
CA LEU A 121 -10.81 -3.66 -6.01
C LEU A 121 -11.02 -2.21 -6.45
N ILE A 122 -10.89 -1.94 -7.74
CA ILE A 122 -11.08 -0.60 -8.31
C ILE A 122 -12.53 -0.15 -8.11
N PHE A 123 -13.50 -1.01 -8.46
CA PHE A 123 -14.91 -0.65 -8.44
C PHE A 123 -15.59 -0.80 -7.08
N GLN A 124 -14.96 -1.38 -6.09
CA GLN A 124 -15.48 -1.41 -4.73
C GLN A 124 -15.64 0.01 -4.14
N GLY A 125 -14.75 0.95 -4.48
CA GLY A 125 -14.85 2.34 -4.03
C GLY A 125 -15.94 3.17 -4.72
N PRO A 126 -16.10 3.13 -6.07
CA PRO A 126 -17.15 3.87 -6.78
C PRO A 126 -18.57 3.49 -6.41
N LEU A 127 -18.81 2.27 -5.94
CA LEU A 127 -20.14 1.90 -5.41
C LEU A 127 -20.53 2.78 -4.22
N ASP A 128 -19.58 3.18 -3.39
CA ASP A 128 -19.79 4.17 -2.33
C ASP A 128 -20.21 5.54 -2.89
N GLY A 129 -19.60 5.96 -4.00
CA GLY A 129 -19.94 7.18 -4.69
C GLY A 129 -21.36 7.17 -5.25
N VAL A 130 -21.78 6.04 -5.84
CA VAL A 130 -23.15 5.85 -6.35
C VAL A 130 -24.16 5.87 -5.21
N VAL A 131 -23.87 5.21 -4.10
CA VAL A 131 -24.74 5.24 -2.91
C VAL A 131 -24.84 6.65 -2.35
N ARG A 132 -23.73 7.38 -2.20
CA ARG A 132 -23.73 8.78 -1.73
C ARG A 132 -24.52 9.68 -2.66
N TRP A 133 -24.33 9.54 -3.96
CA TRP A 133 -25.04 10.31 -4.96
C TRP A 133 -26.56 10.03 -4.91
N SER A 134 -26.96 8.76 -4.82
CA SER A 134 -28.36 8.40 -4.68
C SER A 134 -28.98 8.93 -3.38
N VAL A 135 -28.27 8.80 -2.24
CA VAL A 135 -28.74 9.37 -0.97
C VAL A 135 -28.87 10.89 -1.06
N HIS A 136 -27.92 11.59 -1.71
CA HIS A 136 -28.01 13.04 -1.90
C HIS A 136 -29.18 13.46 -2.78
N LEU A 137 -29.50 12.68 -3.81
CA LEU A 137 -30.68 12.94 -4.66
C LEU A 137 -32.01 12.80 -3.90
N PHE A 138 -32.11 11.81 -2.99
CA PHE A 138 -33.34 11.56 -2.25
C PHE A 138 -33.45 12.33 -0.93
N ASN A 139 -32.34 12.81 -0.39
CA ASN A 139 -32.31 13.60 0.83
C ASN A 139 -31.21 14.68 0.79
N PRO A 140 -31.42 15.79 0.05
CA PRO A 140 -30.41 16.85 -0.15
C PRO A 140 -30.00 17.59 1.14
N GLN A 141 -30.80 17.52 2.22
CA GLN A 141 -30.52 18.18 3.50
C GLN A 141 -29.92 17.22 4.55
N GLY A 142 -29.72 15.98 4.21
CA GLY A 142 -29.32 14.92 5.15
C GLY A 142 -27.82 14.87 5.45
N GLN A 143 -27.28 15.83 6.18
CA GLN A 143 -25.96 15.68 6.82
C GLN A 143 -25.88 14.41 7.69
N THR A 144 -26.98 14.06 8.37
CA THR A 144 -27.12 12.86 9.19
C THR A 144 -26.91 11.53 8.44
N ALA A 145 -27.29 11.44 7.17
CA ALA A 145 -27.08 10.22 6.38
C ALA A 145 -25.60 10.04 6.01
N HIS A 146 -24.86 11.12 5.82
CA HIS A 146 -23.42 11.08 5.54
C HIS A 146 -22.64 10.67 6.79
N GLU A 147 -22.97 11.21 7.96
CA GLU A 147 -22.35 10.84 9.22
C GLU A 147 -22.63 9.40 9.61
N LEU A 148 -23.88 8.94 9.46
CA LEU A 148 -24.26 7.56 9.71
C LEU A 148 -23.55 6.59 8.75
N TYR A 149 -23.44 6.95 7.48
CA TYR A 149 -22.72 6.17 6.48
C TYR A 149 -21.22 6.05 6.81
N LEU A 150 -20.55 7.14 7.18
CA LEU A 150 -19.15 7.12 7.62
C LEU A 150 -18.98 6.27 8.89
N THR A 151 -19.91 6.36 9.82
CA THR A 151 -19.89 5.58 11.07
C THR A 151 -20.11 4.09 10.80
N VAL A 152 -21.05 3.74 9.95
CA VAL A 152 -21.31 2.34 9.55
C VAL A 152 -20.15 1.76 8.76
N LEU A 153 -19.55 2.51 7.82
CA LEU A 153 -18.36 2.06 7.11
C LEU A 153 -17.14 1.92 8.02
N ALA A 154 -16.93 2.84 8.96
CA ALA A 154 -15.86 2.72 9.96
C ALA A 154 -16.05 1.49 10.85
N PHE A 155 -17.30 1.12 11.13
CA PHE A 155 -17.61 -0.03 12.00
C PHE A 155 -17.56 -1.39 11.27
N PHE A 156 -17.97 -1.45 10.00
CA PHE A 156 -18.13 -2.73 9.28
C PHE A 156 -17.18 -2.93 8.09
N GLY A 157 -16.51 -1.91 7.62
CA GLY A 157 -15.94 -2.03 6.29
C GLY A 157 -14.54 -1.56 6.08
N GLY A 158 -13.82 -1.15 6.92
CA GLY A 158 -12.52 -0.59 6.55
C GLY A 158 -12.63 0.38 5.35
N VAL A 159 -11.62 1.18 5.16
CA VAL A 159 -11.54 2.14 4.04
C VAL A 159 -11.51 1.37 2.72
N ALA A 160 -12.35 1.76 1.75
CA ALA A 160 -12.36 1.15 0.41
C ALA A 160 -10.94 1.03 -0.18
N PRO A 161 -10.60 -0.05 -0.90
CA PRO A 161 -9.26 -0.26 -1.46
C PRO A 161 -8.76 0.93 -2.29
N THR A 162 -9.65 1.58 -3.03
CA THR A 162 -9.33 2.80 -3.76
C THR A 162 -8.87 3.92 -2.83
N MET A 163 -9.58 4.16 -1.74
CA MET A 163 -9.18 5.16 -0.74
C MET A 163 -7.88 4.76 -0.03
N GLN A 164 -7.72 3.47 0.30
CA GLN A 164 -6.48 2.98 0.89
C GLN A 164 -5.28 3.22 -0.03
N LEU A 165 -5.42 2.94 -1.32
CA LEU A 165 -4.35 3.13 -2.28
C LEU A 165 -4.06 4.62 -2.51
N HIS A 166 -5.08 5.47 -2.63
CA HIS A 166 -4.88 6.88 -2.94
C HIS A 166 -4.46 7.70 -1.72
N TYR A 167 -5.00 7.39 -0.53
CA TYR A 167 -4.74 8.18 0.68
C TYR A 167 -3.63 7.59 1.56
N THR A 168 -3.51 6.26 1.60
CA THR A 168 -2.57 5.56 2.46
C THR A 168 -1.69 4.56 1.71
N PHE A 169 -1.30 4.90 0.47
CA PHE A 169 -0.50 4.04 -0.41
C PHE A 169 0.74 3.46 0.27
N HIS A 170 1.41 4.23 1.14
CA HIS A 170 2.58 3.78 1.89
C HIS A 170 2.26 2.65 2.89
N HIS A 171 1.02 2.59 3.41
CA HIS A 171 0.57 1.46 4.22
C HIS A 171 0.12 0.27 3.37
N THR A 172 -0.42 0.54 2.21
CA THR A 172 -1.18 -0.42 1.41
C THR A 172 -0.27 -1.21 0.45
N THR A 173 0.65 -0.54 -0.22
CA THR A 173 1.42 -1.14 -1.33
C THR A 173 2.24 -2.34 -0.87
N LEU A 174 3.03 -2.22 0.21
CA LEU A 174 3.83 -3.32 0.73
C LEU A 174 2.96 -4.41 1.37
N LEU A 175 1.89 -4.02 2.07
CA LEU A 175 0.94 -5.00 2.62
C LEU A 175 0.33 -5.86 1.52
N TRP A 176 -0.13 -5.26 0.43
CA TRP A 176 -0.73 -5.99 -0.69
C TRP A 176 0.28 -6.89 -1.39
N LEU A 177 1.53 -6.42 -1.57
CA LEU A 177 2.60 -7.25 -2.12
C LEU A 177 2.85 -8.49 -1.24
N PHE A 178 2.99 -8.30 0.07
CA PHE A 178 3.27 -9.41 0.98
C PHE A 178 2.08 -10.36 1.13
N LEU A 179 0.84 -9.85 1.11
CA LEU A 179 -0.36 -10.68 1.06
C LEU A 179 -0.43 -11.47 -0.25
N ALA A 180 -0.14 -10.84 -1.39
CA ALA A 180 -0.08 -11.53 -2.67
C ALA A 180 0.94 -12.67 -2.65
N MET A 181 2.14 -12.42 -2.12
CA MET A 181 3.17 -13.44 -1.94
C MET A 181 2.71 -14.56 -1.00
N ALA A 182 2.09 -14.22 0.14
CA ALA A 182 1.63 -15.19 1.13
C ALA A 182 0.50 -16.09 0.60
N VAL A 183 -0.34 -15.54 -0.29
CA VAL A 183 -1.47 -16.28 -0.90
C VAL A 183 -1.03 -17.07 -2.12
N ALA A 184 -0.18 -16.49 -2.98
CA ALA A 184 0.23 -17.11 -4.24
C ALA A 184 1.37 -18.13 -4.06
N TRP A 185 2.33 -17.79 -3.23
CA TRP A 185 3.51 -18.63 -2.99
C TRP A 185 3.41 -19.26 -1.61
N ASP A 186 3.18 -20.45 -1.43
CA ASP A 186 3.04 -21.11 -0.10
C ASP A 186 4.29 -20.87 0.79
N ILE A 187 4.50 -19.60 1.17
CA ILE A 187 5.68 -19.14 1.91
C ILE A 187 5.80 -19.93 3.21
N PRO A 188 6.96 -20.54 3.48
CA PRO A 188 7.18 -21.26 4.72
C PRO A 188 6.94 -20.38 5.94
N PRO A 189 6.35 -20.91 7.02
CA PRO A 189 6.04 -20.14 8.23
C PRO A 189 7.20 -19.29 8.75
N ARG A 190 8.40 -19.85 8.72
CA ARG A 190 9.65 -19.20 9.15
C ARG A 190 9.98 -17.87 8.45
N HIS A 191 9.46 -17.65 7.23
CA HIS A 191 9.70 -16.42 6.47
C HIS A 191 8.54 -15.42 6.59
N GLN A 192 7.38 -15.84 7.08
CA GLN A 192 6.21 -14.98 7.17
C GLN A 192 6.39 -13.85 8.20
N LEU A 193 6.95 -14.16 9.38
CA LEU A 193 7.25 -13.15 10.39
C LEU A 193 8.36 -12.18 9.92
N PHE A 194 9.32 -12.66 9.14
CA PHE A 194 10.33 -11.79 8.53
C PHE A 194 9.69 -10.79 7.58
N LEU A 195 8.78 -11.23 6.71
CA LEU A 195 8.04 -10.32 5.81
C LEU A 195 7.19 -9.31 6.59
N ALA A 196 6.54 -9.74 7.68
CA ALA A 196 5.78 -8.83 8.53
C ALA A 196 6.68 -7.78 9.19
N SER A 197 7.90 -8.14 9.61
CA SER A 197 8.86 -7.19 10.17
C SER A 197 9.39 -6.18 9.14
N LEU A 198 9.60 -6.61 7.90
CA LEU A 198 9.95 -5.67 6.81
C LEU A 198 8.81 -4.67 6.53
N CYS A 199 7.56 -5.14 6.59
CA CYS A 199 6.40 -4.26 6.45
C CYS A 199 6.33 -3.22 7.57
N LEU A 200 6.79 -3.54 8.79
CA LEU A 200 6.74 -2.65 9.95
C LEU A 200 7.52 -1.35 9.73
N LEU A 201 8.65 -1.39 9.04
CA LEU A 201 9.48 -0.22 8.75
C LEU A 201 8.75 0.82 7.88
N ALA A 202 7.84 0.35 7.02
CA ALA A 202 7.09 1.22 6.12
C ALA A 202 5.65 1.44 6.60
N SER A 203 5.08 0.50 7.35
CA SER A 203 3.67 0.52 7.77
C SER A 203 3.43 -0.33 9.01
N PRO A 204 3.43 0.24 10.22
CA PRO A 204 3.04 -0.49 11.42
C PRO A 204 1.63 -1.08 11.33
N ILE A 205 0.68 -0.33 10.77
CA ILE A 205 -0.71 -0.78 10.58
C ILE A 205 -0.78 -1.94 9.59
N GLY A 206 -0.06 -1.84 8.46
CA GLY A 206 0.04 -2.92 7.49
C GLY A 206 0.66 -4.18 8.06
N SER A 207 1.71 -4.03 8.89
CA SER A 207 2.36 -5.14 9.60
C SER A 207 1.40 -5.84 10.56
N LEU A 208 0.61 -5.08 11.32
CA LEU A 208 -0.41 -5.63 12.21
C LEU A 208 -1.44 -6.46 11.42
N GLY A 209 -1.93 -5.95 10.29
CA GLY A 209 -2.84 -6.69 9.41
C GLY A 209 -2.22 -8.00 8.90
N LEU A 210 -0.94 -7.97 8.52
CA LEU A 210 -0.22 -9.18 8.09
C LEU A 210 -0.02 -10.18 9.25
N LEU A 211 0.25 -9.71 10.46
CA LEU A 211 0.33 -10.57 11.65
C LEU A 211 -0.99 -11.26 11.97
N VAL A 212 -2.12 -10.55 11.85
CA VAL A 212 -3.47 -11.14 12.00
C VAL A 212 -3.68 -12.22 10.95
N PHE A 213 -3.35 -11.96 9.68
CA PHE A 213 -3.43 -12.96 8.61
C PHE A 213 -2.58 -14.21 8.92
N ILE A 214 -1.33 -14.02 9.38
CA ILE A 214 -0.43 -15.11 9.76
C ILE A 214 -1.02 -15.92 10.93
N ALA A 215 -1.56 -15.25 11.94
CA ALA A 215 -2.18 -15.92 13.10
C ALA A 215 -3.41 -16.75 12.69
N VAL A 216 -4.30 -16.19 11.87
CA VAL A 216 -5.47 -16.93 11.35
C VAL A 216 -5.02 -18.14 10.53
N ARG A 217 -4.03 -17.96 9.64
CA ARG A 217 -3.46 -19.06 8.83
C ARG A 217 -2.85 -20.15 9.72
N ALA A 218 -2.12 -19.76 10.79
CA ALA A 218 -1.54 -20.70 11.75
C ALA A 218 -2.61 -21.54 12.44
N LEU A 219 -3.68 -20.91 12.89
CA LEU A 219 -4.82 -21.59 13.54
C LEU A 219 -5.53 -22.54 12.57
N VAL A 220 -5.89 -22.07 11.38
CA VAL A 220 -6.63 -22.87 10.38
C VAL A 220 -5.78 -24.07 9.91
N ARG A 221 -4.49 -23.87 9.65
CA ARG A 221 -3.58 -24.95 9.20
C ARG A 221 -2.94 -25.74 10.34
N ARG A 222 -3.24 -25.41 11.60
CA ARG A 222 -2.69 -26.03 12.80
C ARG A 222 -1.16 -26.04 12.81
N ILE A 223 -0.54 -24.94 12.36
CA ILE A 223 0.92 -24.81 12.28
C ILE A 223 1.46 -24.50 13.68
N PRO A 224 2.38 -25.29 14.23
CA PRO A 224 2.94 -25.02 15.56
C PRO A 224 3.78 -23.75 15.57
N ALA A 225 3.65 -22.94 16.63
CA ALA A 225 4.30 -21.64 16.76
C ALA A 225 5.82 -21.69 16.53
N ARG A 226 6.49 -22.78 16.93
CA ARG A 226 7.94 -22.97 16.75
C ARG A 226 8.40 -22.87 15.29
N GLN A 227 7.53 -23.13 14.30
CA GLN A 227 7.88 -23.05 12.89
C GLN A 227 7.97 -21.61 12.36
N TYR A 228 7.43 -20.65 13.11
CA TYR A 228 7.47 -19.22 12.75
C TYR A 228 8.76 -18.54 13.21
N PHE A 229 9.45 -19.10 14.21
CA PHE A 229 10.69 -18.53 14.72
C PHE A 229 11.89 -19.05 13.93
N SER A 230 12.67 -18.13 13.37
CA SER A 230 13.88 -18.44 12.62
C SER A 230 14.95 -17.39 12.93
N SER A 231 16.21 -17.69 12.56
CA SER A 231 17.30 -16.73 12.65
C SER A 231 16.99 -15.41 11.92
N TRP A 232 16.28 -15.48 10.80
CA TRP A 232 15.83 -14.29 10.05
C TRP A 232 14.85 -13.43 10.84
N THR A 233 13.92 -14.04 11.58
CA THR A 233 12.97 -13.33 12.45
C THR A 233 13.70 -12.65 13.61
N VAL A 234 14.69 -13.31 14.18
CA VAL A 234 15.52 -12.74 15.26
C VAL A 234 16.36 -11.57 14.73
N LEU A 235 16.99 -11.71 13.56
CA LEU A 235 17.76 -10.63 12.93
C LEU A 235 16.87 -9.43 12.59
N ALA A 236 15.69 -9.66 12.04
CA ALA A 236 14.76 -8.58 11.73
C ALA A 236 14.26 -7.88 13.00
N GLY A 237 13.92 -8.64 14.05
CA GLY A 237 13.55 -8.08 15.36
C GLY A 237 14.67 -7.27 15.98
N GLY A 238 15.90 -7.77 15.92
CA GLY A 238 17.09 -7.07 16.40
C GLY A 238 17.35 -5.77 15.63
N ALA A 239 17.26 -5.80 14.30
CA ALA A 239 17.41 -4.61 13.46
C ALA A 239 16.31 -3.56 13.76
N LEU A 240 15.07 -3.98 14.00
CA LEU A 240 13.98 -3.07 14.37
C LEU A 240 14.21 -2.42 15.73
N VAL A 241 14.70 -3.16 16.72
CA VAL A 241 15.05 -2.62 18.05
C VAL A 241 16.19 -1.61 17.94
N LEU A 242 17.21 -1.89 17.14
CA LEU A 242 18.32 -0.95 16.88
C LEU A 242 17.83 0.32 16.19
N LEU A 243 16.96 0.19 15.19
CA LEU A 243 16.40 1.37 14.48
C LEU A 243 15.42 2.18 15.34
N ALA A 244 14.72 1.54 16.28
CA ALA A 244 13.83 2.24 17.22
C ALA A 244 14.57 2.91 18.39
N GLY A 245 15.82 2.53 18.63
CA GLY A 245 16.69 3.08 19.68
C GLY A 245 17.61 4.23 19.20
N ILE A 246 17.55 4.56 17.91
CA ILE A 246 18.22 5.72 17.30
C ILE A 246 17.21 6.86 17.15
#